data_e7ecb499f22507b05d92e98747d4f12f
#
_entry.id   e7ecb499f22507b05d92e98747d4f12f
#
_cell.length_a   1.000
_cell.length_b   1.000
_cell.length_c   1.000
_cell.angle_alpha   90.00
_cell.angle_beta   90.00
_cell.angle_gamma   90.00
#
_symmetry.space_group_name_H-M   'P 1'
#
loop_
_entity.id
_entity.type
_entity.pdbx_description
1 polymer ?
#
loop_
_entity_poly.entity_id
_entity_poly.type
_entity_poly.pdbx_seq_one_letter_code
_entity_poly.pdbx_strand_id
1 'polypeptide(L)'
;MLFRCIKAEKKKLAHSMIFPACIVIPIIPAIMGTFNYLQNTAILTKQWYSLWTQITLFYSNFFYAPLIALYCSYLWRLEHRNHNWNVFLSTPVTIPCLYLGKLAVIFFVTLITQIWVGILYIIAGKLAGLPGICPPQILFWLLRGTFAAISIGALQLLLSMIIRSFSVPIGIALVGSIFGMLISSSGYGLMLAGMNSNRNTDSLAGDNLTFLVSTFIFFLLFYLIANQVLKKRDV
;
A
#
# COMPACT_ATOMS: atom_id res chain seq x y z
N MET A 1 22.96 12.52 -1.37
CA MET A 1 21.80 13.33 -0.97
C MET A 1 20.61 12.48 -0.59
N LEU A 2 20.12 11.57 -1.45
CA LEU A 2 18.92 10.73 -1.22
C LEU A 2 18.94 10.00 0.14
N PHE A 3 20.07 9.40 0.53
CA PHE A 3 20.18 8.68 1.80
C PHE A 3 19.97 9.59 3.03
N ARG A 4 20.41 10.85 2.95
CA ARG A 4 20.18 11.84 4.01
C ARG A 4 18.71 12.23 4.10
N CYS A 5 18.02 12.37 2.95
CA CYS A 5 16.57 12.61 2.88
C CYS A 5 15.78 11.45 3.50
N ILE A 6 16.10 10.20 3.14
CA ILE A 6 15.45 9.01 3.71
C ILE A 6 15.64 8.96 5.23
N LYS A 7 16.87 9.22 5.72
CA LYS A 7 17.17 9.23 7.16
C LYS A 7 16.38 10.31 7.90
N ALA A 8 16.25 11.49 7.32
CA ALA A 8 15.48 12.59 7.88
C ALA A 8 13.99 12.24 7.94
N GLU A 9 13.41 11.73 6.85
CA GLU A 9 12.01 11.30 6.80
C GLU A 9 11.72 10.14 7.77
N LYS A 10 12.62 9.15 7.87
CA LYS A 10 12.52 8.07 8.85
C LYS A 10 12.52 8.60 10.29
N LYS A 11 13.34 9.61 10.60
CA LYS A 11 13.38 10.21 11.93
C LYS A 11 12.08 10.93 12.28
N LYS A 12 11.41 11.57 11.30
CA LYS A 12 10.08 12.17 11.49
C LYS A 12 9.02 11.14 11.89
N LEU A 13 9.18 9.88 11.47
CA LEU A 13 8.23 8.80 11.78
C LEU A 13 8.48 8.15 13.14
N ALA A 14 9.66 8.29 13.75
CA ALA A 14 10.08 7.53 14.94
C ALA A 14 9.13 7.68 16.14
N HIS A 15 8.38 8.80 16.23
CA HIS A 15 7.41 9.04 17.31
C HIS A 15 6.00 9.31 16.75
N SER A 16 5.65 8.67 15.63
CA SER A 16 4.39 8.93 14.93
C SER A 16 3.33 7.88 15.26
N MET A 17 2.06 8.27 15.10
CA MET A 17 0.91 7.36 15.15
C MET A 17 0.80 6.41 13.95
N ILE A 18 1.77 6.42 13.03
CA ILE A 18 1.83 5.50 11.89
C ILE A 18 2.06 4.06 12.37
N PHE A 19 2.97 3.84 13.32
CA PHE A 19 3.27 2.50 13.81
C PHE A 19 2.07 1.81 14.46
N PRO A 20 1.31 2.43 15.38
CA PRO A 20 0.04 1.88 15.85
C PRO A 20 -0.94 1.57 14.71
N ALA A 21 -1.05 2.45 13.71
CA ALA A 21 -1.93 2.23 12.56
C ALA A 21 -1.49 1.03 11.71
N CYS A 22 -0.17 0.84 11.50
CA CYS A 22 0.39 -0.33 10.81
C CYS A 22 0.05 -1.65 11.48
N ILE A 23 -0.09 -1.65 12.82
CA ILE A 23 -0.38 -2.85 13.61
C ILE A 23 -1.89 -3.08 13.70
N VAL A 24 -2.65 -2.06 14.06
CA VAL A 24 -4.08 -2.19 14.39
C VAL A 24 -4.94 -2.35 13.15
N ILE A 25 -4.73 -1.52 12.11
CA ILE A 25 -5.61 -1.52 10.94
C ILE A 25 -5.62 -2.89 10.22
N PRO A 26 -4.50 -3.59 9.99
CA PRO A 26 -4.53 -4.90 9.31
C PRO A 26 -5.19 -6.02 10.13
N ILE A 27 -5.35 -5.86 11.44
CA ILE A 27 -6.06 -6.85 12.28
C ILE A 27 -7.52 -6.94 11.87
N ILE A 28 -8.15 -5.82 11.51
CA ILE A 28 -9.56 -5.77 11.13
C ILE A 28 -9.86 -6.69 9.94
N PRO A 29 -9.23 -6.53 8.76
CA PRO A 29 -9.46 -7.42 7.62
C PRO A 29 -9.01 -8.87 7.88
N ALA A 30 -8.01 -9.09 8.75
CA ALA A 30 -7.61 -10.44 9.14
C ALA A 30 -8.75 -11.15 9.91
N ILE A 31 -9.37 -10.46 10.87
CA ILE A 31 -10.53 -10.99 11.61
C ILE A 31 -11.71 -11.20 10.67
N MET A 32 -12.07 -10.20 9.85
CA MET A 32 -13.20 -10.29 8.91
C MET A 32 -13.02 -11.43 7.92
N GLY A 33 -11.83 -11.57 7.34
CA GLY A 33 -11.52 -12.63 6.37
C GLY A 33 -11.52 -14.02 7.01
N THR A 34 -11.01 -14.14 8.24
CA THR A 34 -11.02 -15.41 8.97
C THR A 34 -12.44 -15.82 9.33
N PHE A 35 -13.25 -14.87 9.81
CA PHE A 35 -14.65 -15.13 10.12
C PHE A 35 -15.44 -15.56 8.86
N ASN A 36 -15.24 -14.86 7.74
CA ASN A 36 -15.87 -15.21 6.48
C ASN A 36 -15.45 -16.60 5.98
N TYR A 37 -14.16 -16.95 6.15
CA TYR A 37 -13.65 -18.28 5.84
C TYR A 37 -14.37 -19.36 6.66
N LEU A 38 -14.46 -19.17 7.99
CA LEU A 38 -15.06 -20.16 8.90
C LEU A 38 -16.56 -20.38 8.62
N GLN A 39 -17.27 -19.35 8.20
CA GLN A 39 -18.70 -19.45 7.85
C GLN A 39 -18.94 -20.15 6.51
N ASN A 40 -17.94 -20.21 5.63
CA ASN A 40 -18.07 -20.71 4.27
C ASN A 40 -17.15 -21.91 3.97
N THR A 41 -16.77 -22.69 4.97
CA THR A 41 -15.87 -23.85 4.82
C THR A 41 -16.39 -24.92 3.86
N ALA A 42 -17.72 -25.03 3.70
CA ALA A 42 -18.34 -25.96 2.75
C ALA A 42 -17.99 -25.63 1.29
N ILE A 43 -17.79 -24.36 0.97
CA ILE A 43 -17.45 -23.88 -0.39
C ILE A 43 -15.95 -23.64 -0.53
N LEU A 44 -15.32 -23.19 0.55
CA LEU A 44 -13.91 -22.80 0.59
C LEU A 44 -12.99 -23.99 0.96
N THR A 45 -12.87 -24.95 0.07
CA THR A 45 -12.22 -26.24 0.32
C THR A 45 -10.69 -26.22 0.26
N LYS A 46 -10.07 -25.18 -0.33
CA LYS A 46 -8.61 -25.11 -0.52
C LYS A 46 -7.84 -24.62 0.72
N GLN A 47 -8.35 -24.87 1.92
CA GLN A 47 -7.68 -24.62 3.21
C GLN A 47 -6.93 -23.28 3.27
N TRP A 48 -5.61 -23.29 3.40
CA TRP A 48 -4.76 -22.09 3.48
C TRP A 48 -4.98 -21.11 2.33
N TYR A 49 -5.11 -21.57 1.09
CA TYR A 49 -5.37 -20.70 -0.06
C TYR A 49 -6.73 -20.01 0.04
N SER A 50 -7.75 -20.74 0.47
CA SER A 50 -9.09 -20.17 0.67
C SER A 50 -9.08 -19.12 1.78
N LEU A 51 -8.40 -19.37 2.90
CA LEU A 51 -8.24 -18.37 3.95
C LEU A 51 -7.53 -17.11 3.45
N TRP A 52 -6.45 -17.28 2.66
CA TRP A 52 -5.74 -16.15 2.06
C TRP A 52 -6.66 -15.29 1.19
N THR A 53 -7.46 -15.92 0.34
CA THR A 53 -8.37 -15.20 -0.54
C THR A 53 -9.41 -14.37 0.25
N GLN A 54 -9.89 -14.88 1.38
CA GLN A 54 -10.85 -14.16 2.22
C GLN A 54 -10.20 -12.98 2.97
N ILE A 55 -9.02 -13.16 3.52
CA ILE A 55 -8.29 -12.06 4.19
C ILE A 55 -7.94 -10.97 3.18
N THR A 56 -7.40 -11.35 2.01
CA THR A 56 -7.03 -10.37 0.99
C THR A 56 -8.21 -9.70 0.32
N LEU A 57 -9.36 -10.36 0.24
CA LEU A 57 -10.61 -9.74 -0.23
C LEU A 57 -10.90 -8.45 0.54
N PHE A 58 -10.85 -8.51 1.86
CA PHE A 58 -11.09 -7.33 2.69
C PHE A 58 -9.89 -6.40 2.70
N TYR A 59 -8.68 -6.93 2.91
CA TYR A 59 -7.47 -6.15 3.05
C TYR A 59 -7.16 -5.33 1.79
N SER A 60 -7.11 -5.95 0.61
CA SER A 60 -6.71 -5.26 -0.61
C SER A 60 -7.77 -4.27 -1.13
N ASN A 61 -9.05 -4.62 -0.99
CA ASN A 61 -10.12 -3.80 -1.56
C ASN A 61 -10.55 -2.63 -0.66
N PHE A 62 -10.37 -2.73 0.66
CA PHE A 62 -10.90 -1.69 1.57
C PHE A 62 -9.85 -1.03 2.43
N PHE A 63 -8.76 -1.72 2.78
CA PHE A 63 -7.81 -1.22 3.78
C PHE A 63 -6.45 -0.83 3.21
N TYR A 64 -5.98 -1.50 2.17
CA TYR A 64 -4.60 -1.35 1.71
C TYR A 64 -4.29 0.03 1.15
N ALA A 65 -5.04 0.52 0.16
CA ALA A 65 -4.78 1.83 -0.42
C ALA A 65 -5.08 2.97 0.57
N PRO A 66 -6.17 2.95 1.39
CA PRO A 66 -6.36 3.92 2.47
C PRO A 66 -5.24 3.93 3.50
N LEU A 67 -4.66 2.77 3.83
CA LEU A 67 -3.53 2.68 4.75
C LEU A 67 -2.27 3.34 4.17
N ILE A 68 -1.97 3.10 2.89
CA ILE A 68 -0.87 3.79 2.20
C ILE A 68 -1.14 5.31 2.13
N ALA A 69 -2.39 5.71 1.84
CA ALA A 69 -2.78 7.11 1.85
C ALA A 69 -2.61 7.78 3.22
N LEU A 70 -2.88 7.06 4.30
CA LEU A 70 -2.64 7.51 5.67
C LEU A 70 -1.15 7.78 5.89
N TYR A 71 -0.27 6.89 5.44
CA TYR A 71 1.18 7.09 5.55
C TYR A 71 1.63 8.32 4.75
N CYS A 72 1.15 8.47 3.52
CA CYS A 72 1.45 9.61 2.65
C CYS A 72 0.97 10.94 3.26
N SER A 73 -0.29 10.96 3.70
CA SER A 73 -0.91 12.14 4.31
C SER A 73 -0.19 12.56 5.59
N TYR A 74 0.27 11.60 6.39
CA TYR A 74 1.03 11.91 7.60
C TYR A 74 2.37 12.57 7.28
N LEU A 75 3.13 12.06 6.31
CA LEU A 75 4.41 12.63 5.90
C LEU A 75 4.26 14.06 5.35
N TRP A 76 3.18 14.35 4.63
CA TRP A 76 2.91 15.68 4.11
C TRP A 76 2.28 16.61 5.16
N ARG A 77 1.52 16.08 6.13
CA ARG A 77 0.96 16.87 7.23
C ARG A 77 2.03 17.63 7.99
N LEU A 78 3.19 17.02 8.19
CA LEU A 78 4.31 17.66 8.88
C LEU A 78 4.86 18.85 8.10
N GLU A 79 4.81 18.81 6.76
CA GLU A 79 5.27 19.90 5.89
C GLU A 79 4.20 20.99 5.74
N HIS A 80 2.93 20.64 5.79
CA HIS A 80 1.83 21.61 5.72
C HIS A 80 1.60 22.38 7.03
N ARG A 81 2.14 21.89 8.13
CA ARG A 81 2.04 22.52 9.44
C ARG A 81 3.03 23.67 9.57
N ASN A 82 2.58 24.80 10.18
CA ASN A 82 3.43 25.93 10.55
C ASN A 82 4.21 26.59 9.40
N HIS A 83 3.67 26.58 8.18
CA HIS A 83 4.36 27.13 6.99
C HIS A 83 5.78 26.56 6.77
N ASN A 84 6.05 25.36 7.25
CA ASN A 84 7.35 24.67 7.05
C ASN A 84 7.72 24.48 5.58
N TRP A 85 6.76 24.67 4.68
CA TRP A 85 6.97 24.65 3.24
C TRP A 85 8.04 25.66 2.79
N ASN A 86 8.00 26.91 3.32
CA ASN A 86 8.98 27.95 2.99
C ASN A 86 10.38 27.61 3.52
N VAL A 87 10.47 27.06 4.73
CA VAL A 87 11.74 26.59 5.31
C VAL A 87 12.31 25.45 4.48
N PHE A 88 11.43 24.61 3.95
CA PHE A 88 11.81 23.48 3.12
C PHE A 88 12.39 23.92 1.76
N LEU A 89 11.76 24.89 1.09
CA LEU A 89 12.25 25.46 -0.18
C LEU A 89 13.59 26.19 -0.03
N SER A 90 13.90 26.71 1.16
CA SER A 90 15.19 27.35 1.47
C SER A 90 16.34 26.34 1.72
N THR A 91 16.06 25.04 1.81
CA THR A 91 17.10 24.02 2.00
C THR A 91 17.71 23.61 0.66
N PRO A 92 19.03 23.31 0.59
CA PRO A 92 19.71 22.91 -0.64
C PRO A 92 19.40 21.44 -1.02
N VAL A 93 18.12 21.04 -0.92
CA VAL A 93 17.63 19.69 -1.24
C VAL A 93 16.89 19.74 -2.56
N THR A 94 17.27 18.91 -3.51
CA THR A 94 16.58 18.84 -4.80
C THR A 94 15.19 18.20 -4.62
N ILE A 95 14.20 18.76 -5.30
CA ILE A 95 12.81 18.32 -5.30
C ILE A 95 12.66 16.80 -5.55
N PRO A 96 13.35 16.21 -6.56
CA PRO A 96 13.31 14.77 -6.77
C PRO A 96 13.78 13.95 -5.57
N CYS A 97 14.81 14.44 -4.88
CA CYS A 97 15.38 13.75 -3.71
C CYS A 97 14.39 13.66 -2.55
N LEU A 98 13.60 14.71 -2.35
CA LEU A 98 12.56 14.74 -1.34
C LEU A 98 11.44 13.73 -1.62
N TYR A 99 10.88 13.82 -2.83
CA TYR A 99 9.75 12.95 -3.20
C TYR A 99 10.15 11.47 -3.15
N LEU A 100 11.30 11.12 -3.73
CA LEU A 100 11.84 9.77 -3.68
C LEU A 100 12.21 9.34 -2.24
N GLY A 101 12.68 10.26 -1.41
CA GLY A 101 12.94 10.01 0.00
C GLY A 101 11.68 9.62 0.76
N LYS A 102 10.59 10.36 0.57
CA LYS A 102 9.27 10.02 1.15
C LYS A 102 8.74 8.70 0.62
N LEU A 103 8.83 8.46 -0.70
CA LEU A 103 8.38 7.23 -1.31
C LEU A 103 9.15 6.00 -0.79
N ALA A 104 10.48 6.11 -0.64
CA ALA A 104 11.29 5.05 -0.05
C ALA A 104 10.86 4.72 1.38
N VAL A 105 10.56 5.73 2.18
CA VAL A 105 10.06 5.51 3.55
C VAL A 105 8.70 4.81 3.55
N ILE A 106 7.77 5.21 2.66
CA ILE A 106 6.48 4.54 2.50
C ILE A 106 6.66 3.08 2.09
N PHE A 107 7.57 2.80 1.16
CA PHE A 107 7.90 1.43 0.76
C PHE A 107 8.35 0.58 1.96
N PHE A 108 9.25 1.09 2.80
CA PHE A 108 9.70 0.37 4.00
C PHE A 108 8.58 0.17 5.02
N VAL A 109 7.75 1.18 5.28
CA VAL A 109 6.62 1.06 6.20
C VAL A 109 5.61 0.04 5.67
N THR A 110 5.35 0.06 4.36
CA THR A 110 4.45 -0.93 3.74
C THR A 110 5.03 -2.34 3.79
N LEU A 111 6.34 -2.51 3.59
CA LEU A 111 6.99 -3.80 3.74
C LEU A 111 6.80 -4.37 5.16
N ILE A 112 6.98 -3.54 6.18
CA ILE A 112 6.73 -3.93 7.59
C ILE A 112 5.26 -4.33 7.78
N THR A 113 4.33 -3.55 7.21
CA THR A 113 2.90 -3.85 7.27
C THR A 113 2.58 -5.19 6.57
N GLN A 114 3.18 -5.47 5.43
CA GLN A 114 2.99 -6.74 4.71
C GLN A 114 3.54 -7.93 5.47
N ILE A 115 4.69 -7.78 6.12
CA ILE A 115 5.23 -8.83 7.01
C ILE A 115 4.24 -9.09 8.16
N TRP A 116 3.67 -8.04 8.75
CA TRP A 116 2.66 -8.15 9.79
C TRP A 116 1.40 -8.87 9.32
N VAL A 117 0.89 -8.53 8.12
CA VAL A 117 -0.25 -9.23 7.50
C VAL A 117 0.06 -10.71 7.30
N GLY A 118 1.27 -11.05 6.88
CA GLY A 118 1.72 -12.44 6.78
C GLY A 118 1.69 -13.19 8.12
N ILE A 119 2.13 -12.53 9.20
CA ILE A 119 2.07 -13.09 10.56
C ILE A 119 0.62 -13.29 10.99
N LEU A 120 -0.24 -12.29 10.78
CA LEU A 120 -1.68 -12.38 11.10
C LEU A 120 -2.36 -13.53 10.33
N TYR A 121 -2.01 -13.74 9.07
CA TYR A 121 -2.53 -14.85 8.29
C TYR A 121 -2.12 -16.21 8.85
N ILE A 122 -0.85 -16.37 9.27
CA ILE A 122 -0.37 -17.62 9.89
C ILE A 122 -1.11 -17.87 11.20
N ILE A 123 -1.26 -16.84 12.03
CA ILE A 123 -2.01 -16.93 13.30
C ILE A 123 -3.47 -17.31 13.01
N ALA A 124 -4.11 -16.62 12.07
CA ALA A 124 -5.50 -16.89 11.69
C ALA A 124 -5.70 -18.33 11.19
N GLY A 125 -4.79 -18.85 10.38
CA GLY A 125 -4.86 -20.22 9.88
C GLY A 125 -4.71 -21.28 10.98
N LYS A 126 -3.82 -21.01 11.95
CA LYS A 126 -3.68 -21.91 13.12
C LYS A 126 -4.91 -21.87 14.03
N LEU A 127 -5.47 -20.69 14.28
CA LEU A 127 -6.71 -20.52 15.04
C LEU A 127 -7.93 -21.16 14.34
N ALA A 128 -7.96 -21.12 13.00
CA ALA A 128 -8.99 -21.79 12.19
C ALA A 128 -8.80 -23.32 12.11
N GLY A 129 -7.79 -23.88 12.78
CA GLY A 129 -7.55 -25.33 12.79
C GLY A 129 -7.03 -25.90 11.46
N LEU A 130 -6.43 -25.08 10.59
CA LEU A 130 -5.93 -25.55 9.31
C LEU A 130 -4.75 -26.51 9.48
N PRO A 131 -4.77 -27.68 8.79
CA PRO A 131 -3.68 -28.64 8.86
C PRO A 131 -2.44 -28.16 8.07
N GLY A 132 -1.29 -28.70 8.43
CA GLY A 132 -0.05 -28.48 7.70
C GLY A 132 0.61 -27.12 7.93
N ILE A 133 1.49 -26.76 7.00
CA ILE A 133 2.30 -25.55 7.03
C ILE A 133 1.75 -24.55 6.01
N CYS A 134 1.88 -23.27 6.32
CA CYS A 134 1.56 -22.18 5.41
C CYS A 134 2.28 -22.34 4.06
N PRO A 135 1.59 -22.21 2.92
CA PRO A 135 2.19 -22.30 1.60
C PRO A 135 3.29 -21.26 1.37
N PRO A 136 4.47 -21.61 0.82
CA PRO A 136 5.57 -20.68 0.62
C PRO A 136 5.25 -19.58 -0.40
N GLN A 137 4.26 -19.77 -1.28
CA GLN A 137 3.79 -18.80 -2.26
C GLN A 137 3.32 -17.48 -1.63
N ILE A 138 2.99 -17.49 -0.35
CA ILE A 138 2.55 -16.29 0.37
C ILE A 138 3.63 -15.22 0.40
N LEU A 139 4.89 -15.59 0.50
CA LEU A 139 6.01 -14.65 0.45
C LEU A 139 6.00 -13.86 -0.87
N PHE A 140 5.77 -14.57 -1.96
CA PHE A 140 5.68 -13.95 -3.28
C PHE A 140 4.50 -12.97 -3.37
N TRP A 141 3.32 -13.32 -2.84
CA TRP A 141 2.15 -12.44 -2.85
C TRP A 141 2.35 -11.21 -1.97
N LEU A 142 2.96 -11.35 -0.80
CA LEU A 142 3.30 -10.23 0.08
C LEU A 142 4.32 -9.27 -0.58
N LEU A 143 5.34 -9.81 -1.24
CA LEU A 143 6.30 -9.01 -2.01
C LEU A 143 5.62 -8.29 -3.17
N ARG A 144 4.77 -8.98 -3.94
CA ARG A 144 3.99 -8.36 -5.02
C ARG A 144 3.12 -7.22 -4.50
N GLY A 145 2.45 -7.41 -3.35
CA GLY A 145 1.72 -6.34 -2.67
C GLY A 145 2.62 -5.15 -2.31
N THR A 146 3.81 -5.41 -1.78
CA THR A 146 4.79 -4.35 -1.44
C THR A 146 5.22 -3.56 -2.67
N PHE A 147 5.45 -4.21 -3.82
CA PHE A 147 5.76 -3.52 -5.07
C PHE A 147 4.58 -2.69 -5.59
N ALA A 148 3.34 -3.17 -5.46
CA ALA A 148 2.14 -2.41 -5.81
C ALA A 148 2.05 -1.10 -5.01
N ALA A 149 2.55 -1.07 -3.77
CA ALA A 149 2.60 0.14 -2.95
C ALA A 149 3.42 1.27 -3.56
N ILE A 150 4.35 0.99 -4.47
CA ILE A 150 5.16 2.01 -5.13
C ILE A 150 4.27 2.92 -5.99
N SER A 151 3.42 2.34 -6.82
CA SER A 151 2.51 3.09 -7.69
C SER A 151 1.38 3.77 -6.91
N ILE A 152 0.77 3.04 -5.96
CA ILE A 152 -0.27 3.60 -5.09
C ILE A 152 0.32 4.73 -4.22
N GLY A 153 1.50 4.51 -3.65
CA GLY A 153 2.22 5.50 -2.85
C GLY A 153 2.60 6.75 -3.65
N ALA A 154 3.03 6.58 -4.90
CA ALA A 154 3.33 7.71 -5.77
C ALA A 154 2.08 8.57 -6.03
N LEU A 155 0.94 7.95 -6.36
CA LEU A 155 -0.33 8.67 -6.50
C LEU A 155 -0.74 9.36 -5.20
N GLN A 156 -0.71 8.64 -4.08
CA GLN A 156 -1.16 9.17 -2.79
C GLN A 156 -0.23 10.26 -2.24
N LEU A 157 1.07 10.18 -2.49
CA LEU A 157 2.01 11.27 -2.19
C LEU A 157 1.68 12.52 -2.99
N LEU A 158 1.38 12.38 -4.28
CA LEU A 158 0.97 13.49 -5.13
C LEU A 158 -0.31 14.14 -4.62
N LEU A 159 -1.34 13.35 -4.31
CA LEU A 159 -2.61 13.86 -3.76
C LEU A 159 -2.42 14.54 -2.40
N SER A 160 -1.66 13.91 -1.50
CA SER A 160 -1.38 14.47 -0.16
C SER A 160 -0.52 15.74 -0.21
N MET A 161 0.27 15.93 -1.26
CA MET A 161 1.03 17.13 -1.51
C MET A 161 0.13 18.30 -1.96
N ILE A 162 -0.84 18.02 -2.83
CA ILE A 162 -1.76 19.03 -3.37
C ILE A 162 -2.81 19.41 -2.34
N ILE A 163 -3.37 18.43 -1.67
CA ILE A 163 -4.49 18.57 -0.74
C ILE A 163 -3.95 18.74 0.68
N ARG A 164 -4.19 19.91 1.28
CA ARG A 164 -3.72 20.22 2.65
C ARG A 164 -4.44 19.42 3.74
N SER A 165 -5.65 18.94 3.45
CA SER A 165 -6.42 18.13 4.40
C SER A 165 -5.78 16.75 4.59
N PHE A 166 -5.70 16.29 5.84
CA PHE A 166 -5.20 14.97 6.17
C PHE A 166 -6.14 13.84 5.72
N SER A 167 -7.45 14.06 5.86
CA SER A 167 -8.47 13.01 5.67
C SER A 167 -8.88 12.84 4.20
N VAL A 168 -8.82 13.89 3.39
CA VAL A 168 -9.32 13.86 2.00
C VAL A 168 -8.55 12.87 1.13
N PRO A 169 -7.20 12.80 1.12
CA PRO A 169 -6.49 11.79 0.34
C PRO A 169 -6.82 10.36 0.78
N ILE A 170 -7.08 10.14 2.07
CA ILE A 170 -7.49 8.83 2.61
C ILE A 170 -8.89 8.46 2.09
N GLY A 171 -9.83 9.41 2.09
CA GLY A 171 -11.16 9.22 1.52
C GLY A 171 -11.12 8.91 0.02
N ILE A 172 -10.29 9.64 -0.74
CA ILE A 172 -10.07 9.37 -2.17
C ILE A 172 -9.50 7.96 -2.38
N ALA A 173 -8.57 7.52 -1.53
CA ALA A 173 -8.01 6.18 -1.59
C ALA A 173 -9.08 5.10 -1.33
N LEU A 174 -9.96 5.32 -0.35
CA LEU A 174 -11.06 4.39 -0.05
C LEU A 174 -12.02 4.27 -1.21
N VAL A 175 -12.49 5.39 -1.75
CA VAL A 175 -13.36 5.42 -2.91
C VAL A 175 -12.68 4.79 -4.12
N GLY A 176 -11.41 5.12 -4.37
CA GLY A 176 -10.61 4.54 -5.44
C GLY A 176 -10.43 3.02 -5.31
N SER A 177 -10.30 2.50 -4.08
CA SER A 177 -10.25 1.05 -3.83
C SER A 177 -11.54 0.34 -4.22
N ILE A 178 -12.68 0.93 -3.87
CA ILE A 178 -13.99 0.36 -4.21
C ILE A 178 -14.21 0.36 -5.73
N PHE A 179 -13.90 1.48 -6.40
CA PHE A 179 -13.96 1.55 -7.87
C PHE A 179 -12.97 0.59 -8.52
N GLY A 180 -11.76 0.46 -7.98
CA GLY A 180 -10.77 -0.49 -8.45
C GLY A 180 -11.23 -1.94 -8.34
N MET A 181 -11.96 -2.30 -7.27
CA MET A 181 -12.58 -3.60 -7.12
C MET A 181 -13.63 -3.85 -8.22
N LEU A 182 -14.49 -2.88 -8.50
CA LEU A 182 -15.52 -2.98 -9.57
C LEU A 182 -14.86 -3.15 -10.94
N ILE A 183 -13.82 -2.37 -11.25
CA ILE A 183 -13.09 -2.47 -12.51
C ILE A 183 -12.34 -3.81 -12.61
N SER A 184 -11.74 -4.29 -11.51
CA SER A 184 -11.04 -5.58 -11.47
C SER A 184 -12.00 -6.75 -11.70
N SER A 185 -13.23 -6.67 -11.21
CA SER A 185 -14.24 -7.70 -11.43
C SER A 185 -14.67 -7.76 -12.90
N SER A 186 -14.63 -6.65 -13.63
CA SER A 186 -14.92 -6.57 -15.07
C SER A 186 -13.73 -6.97 -15.98
N GLY A 187 -12.58 -7.34 -15.44
CA GLY A 187 -11.43 -7.80 -16.21
C GLY A 187 -10.38 -6.75 -16.55
N TYR A 188 -10.64 -5.48 -16.30
CA TYR A 188 -9.75 -4.36 -16.68
C TYR A 188 -8.83 -3.84 -15.55
N GLY A 189 -8.83 -4.47 -14.37
CA GLY A 189 -8.12 -3.98 -13.20
C GLY A 189 -6.62 -4.26 -13.18
N LEU A 190 -5.81 -3.48 -13.89
CA LEU A 190 -4.34 -3.64 -13.92
C LEU A 190 -3.65 -3.25 -12.60
N MET A 191 -4.10 -2.20 -11.93
CA MET A 191 -3.40 -1.62 -10.78
C MET A 191 -3.63 -2.39 -9.46
N LEU A 192 -4.82 -2.99 -9.31
CA LEU A 192 -5.20 -3.80 -8.15
C LEU A 192 -5.07 -5.31 -8.39
N ALA A 193 -4.96 -5.73 -9.66
CA ALA A 193 -4.76 -7.13 -10.04
C ALA A 193 -3.50 -7.74 -9.41
N GLY A 194 -2.52 -6.91 -9.04
CA GLY A 194 -1.33 -7.33 -8.34
C GLY A 194 -1.59 -7.95 -6.96
N MET A 195 -2.65 -7.56 -6.29
CA MET A 195 -3.02 -8.07 -4.98
C MET A 195 -4.09 -9.15 -5.01
N ASN A 196 -4.96 -9.15 -6.02
CA ASN A 196 -5.94 -10.21 -6.25
C ASN A 196 -5.29 -11.39 -6.96
N SER A 197 -4.59 -12.24 -6.19
CA SER A 197 -3.99 -13.47 -6.71
C SER A 197 -5.03 -14.55 -7.10
N ASN A 198 -6.31 -14.20 -7.13
CA ASN A 198 -7.40 -15.14 -7.36
C ASN A 198 -7.64 -15.51 -8.82
N ARG A 199 -6.96 -14.88 -9.78
CA ARG A 199 -7.08 -15.27 -11.18
C ARG A 199 -5.97 -16.23 -11.56
N ASN A 200 -6.35 -17.50 -11.63
CA ASN A 200 -5.65 -18.64 -12.23
C ASN A 200 -4.17 -18.76 -11.88
N THR A 201 -3.89 -19.71 -11.02
CA THR A 201 -2.55 -20.17 -10.63
C THR A 201 -1.67 -20.65 -11.81
N ASP A 202 -2.20 -20.72 -13.02
CA ASP A 202 -1.52 -21.34 -14.17
C ASP A 202 -0.86 -20.35 -15.14
N SER A 203 -1.08 -19.03 -14.99
CA SER A 203 -0.52 -17.99 -15.89
C SER A 203 0.52 -17.07 -15.21
N LEU A 204 1.30 -17.61 -14.28
CA LEU A 204 2.19 -16.83 -13.41
C LEU A 204 3.26 -15.99 -14.13
N ALA A 205 3.75 -16.40 -15.30
CA ALA A 205 4.86 -15.72 -15.97
C ALA A 205 4.43 -14.44 -16.74
N GLY A 206 3.32 -14.50 -17.48
CA GLY A 206 2.83 -13.37 -18.28
C GLY A 206 2.24 -12.25 -17.39
N ASP A 207 1.48 -12.63 -16.38
CA ASP A 207 0.85 -11.69 -15.44
C ASP A 207 1.87 -10.92 -14.60
N ASN A 208 3.01 -11.52 -14.28
CA ASN A 208 4.05 -10.86 -13.48
C ASN A 208 4.76 -9.75 -14.24
N LEU A 209 5.09 -9.97 -15.51
CA LEU A 209 5.73 -8.93 -16.34
C LEU A 209 4.77 -7.75 -16.55
N THR A 210 3.52 -8.03 -16.89
CA THR A 210 2.49 -7.02 -17.07
C THR A 210 2.28 -6.21 -15.79
N PHE A 211 2.26 -6.87 -14.63
CA PHE A 211 2.17 -6.22 -13.33
C PHE A 211 3.37 -5.29 -13.06
N LEU A 212 4.59 -5.74 -13.27
CA LEU A 212 5.80 -4.92 -13.04
C LEU A 212 5.85 -3.74 -13.99
N VAL A 213 5.56 -3.96 -15.26
CA VAL A 213 5.53 -2.90 -16.28
C VAL A 213 4.47 -1.85 -15.95
N SER A 214 3.25 -2.27 -15.62
CA SER A 214 2.16 -1.35 -15.25
C SER A 214 2.50 -0.55 -13.98
N THR A 215 3.04 -1.22 -12.95
CA THR A 215 3.47 -0.57 -11.72
C THR A 215 4.53 0.50 -12.00
N PHE A 216 5.51 0.19 -12.87
CA PHE A 216 6.55 1.11 -13.24
C PHE A 216 6.02 2.30 -14.06
N ILE A 217 5.12 2.06 -15.01
CA ILE A 217 4.51 3.12 -15.84
C ILE A 217 3.71 4.08 -14.93
N PHE A 218 2.85 3.57 -14.05
CA PHE A 218 2.08 4.42 -13.13
C PHE A 218 2.98 5.18 -12.16
N PHE A 219 4.00 4.53 -11.61
CA PHE A 219 5.00 5.22 -10.78
C PHE A 219 5.65 6.38 -11.54
N LEU A 220 6.14 6.13 -12.75
CA LEU A 220 6.82 7.15 -13.56
C LEU A 220 5.88 8.33 -13.87
N LEU A 221 4.65 8.03 -14.27
CA LEU A 221 3.63 9.03 -14.56
C LEU A 221 3.37 9.94 -13.36
N PHE A 222 3.09 9.39 -12.19
CA PHE A 222 2.80 10.18 -10.99
C PHE A 222 4.05 10.92 -10.48
N TYR A 223 5.23 10.33 -10.61
CA TYR A 223 6.49 10.98 -10.29
C TYR A 223 6.76 12.21 -11.18
N LEU A 224 6.54 12.11 -12.48
CA LEU A 224 6.71 13.22 -13.42
C LEU A 224 5.72 14.35 -13.13
N ILE A 225 4.45 14.01 -12.88
CA ILE A 225 3.42 15.00 -12.50
C ILE A 225 3.82 15.68 -11.18
N ALA A 226 4.25 14.93 -10.17
CA ALA A 226 4.67 15.48 -8.89
C ALA A 226 5.83 16.46 -9.03
N ASN A 227 6.85 16.12 -9.84
CA ASN A 227 7.97 17.02 -10.11
C ASN A 227 7.54 18.30 -10.83
N GLN A 228 6.60 18.23 -11.77
CA GLN A 228 6.07 19.43 -12.44
C GLN A 228 5.29 20.32 -11.49
N VAL A 229 4.44 19.73 -10.64
CA VAL A 229 3.67 20.47 -9.63
C VAL A 229 4.59 21.15 -8.61
N LEU A 230 5.62 20.44 -8.16
CA LEU A 230 6.61 21.01 -7.22
C LEU A 230 7.38 22.17 -7.84
N LYS A 231 7.87 22.03 -9.08
CA LYS A 231 8.58 23.11 -9.80
C LYS A 231 7.71 24.38 -9.98
N LYS A 232 6.41 24.21 -10.22
CA LYS A 232 5.51 25.37 -10.36
C LYS A 232 5.21 26.08 -9.03
N ARG A 233 5.48 25.44 -7.89
CA ARG A 233 5.31 26.04 -6.57
C ARG A 233 6.58 26.76 -6.08
N ASP A 234 7.72 26.52 -6.74
CA ASP A 234 9.00 27.19 -6.44
C ASP A 234 9.10 28.59 -7.12
N VAL A 235 8.12 28.99 -7.93
CA VAL A 235 8.00 30.29 -8.59
C VAL A 235 6.88 31.08 -7.92
#